data_f8fda9be089aa37fa44ba9074a4358e6
#
_entry.id   f8fda9be089aa37fa44ba9074a4358e6
#
_cell.length_a   1.000
_cell.length_b   1.000
_cell.length_c   1.000
_cell.angle_alpha   90.00
_cell.angle_beta   90.00
_cell.angle_gamma   90.00
#
_symmetry.space_group_name_H-M   'P 1'
#
loop_
_entity.id
_entity.type
_entity.pdbx_description
1 polymer ?
#
loop_
_entity_poly.entity_id
_entity_poly.type
_entity_poly.pdbx_seq_one_letter_code
_entity_poly.pdbx_strand_id
1 'polypeptide(L)'
;MRKFILIYLLLIPYLGISNNFLKFKSDSVWTSPDSYYLSKGKITTLLNQSQYKNWVSGGINNLSLTLILDYDYILKKGDLEWINRIDGAYGIVKNQNETLKKNEDRFELYSLLALKNKGRWSYSALLNVKSQWANGYEYTQGFANSQIRTLKTKFLSPAYSQLGIGMFYK
;
A
#
# COMPACT_ATOMS: atom_id res chain seq x y z
N MET A 1 -8.36 20.05 33.05
CA MET A 1 -8.85 18.67 33.08
C MET A 1 -9.55 18.36 31.78
N ARG A 2 -8.85 17.85 30.78
CA ARG A 2 -9.42 17.42 29.48
C ARG A 2 -9.86 15.97 29.66
N LYS A 3 -11.16 15.75 29.74
CA LYS A 3 -11.76 14.41 29.75
C LYS A 3 -11.54 13.78 28.39
N PHE A 4 -10.73 12.75 28.35
CA PHE A 4 -10.38 12.00 27.14
C PHE A 4 -11.62 11.28 26.62
N ILE A 5 -11.85 11.42 25.32
CA ILE A 5 -12.82 10.70 24.49
C ILE A 5 -12.33 9.24 24.33
N LEU A 6 -12.28 8.50 25.43
CA LEU A 6 -11.86 7.09 25.45
C LEU A 6 -13.07 6.14 25.43
N ILE A 7 -14.30 6.67 25.48
CA ILE A 7 -15.52 5.85 25.67
C ILE A 7 -16.16 5.48 24.32
N TYR A 8 -15.84 6.18 23.23
CA TYR A 8 -16.53 5.91 21.95
C TYR A 8 -15.91 4.78 21.11
N LEU A 9 -14.68 4.37 21.36
CA LEU A 9 -14.05 3.29 20.59
C LEU A 9 -14.42 1.89 21.07
N LEU A 10 -14.94 1.76 22.29
CA LEU A 10 -15.39 0.48 22.87
C LEU A 10 -16.82 0.09 22.48
N LEU A 11 -17.60 1.01 21.87
CA LEU A 11 -18.98 0.75 21.45
C LEU A 11 -19.10 0.35 19.96
N ILE A 12 -18.03 0.41 19.19
CA ILE A 12 -18.03 -0.01 17.77
C ILE A 12 -18.24 -1.52 17.57
N PRO A 13 -17.81 -2.44 18.50
CA PRO A 13 -18.13 -3.86 18.31
C PRO A 13 -19.61 -4.22 18.47
N TYR A 14 -20.44 -3.33 19.01
CA TYR A 14 -21.86 -3.62 19.26
C TYR A 14 -22.79 -3.30 18.08
N LEU A 15 -22.34 -2.55 17.13
CA LEU A 15 -23.06 -2.36 15.88
C LEU A 15 -22.65 -3.43 14.89
N GLY A 16 -23.00 -4.69 15.10
CA GLY A 16 -22.92 -5.81 14.17
C GLY A 16 -22.55 -5.50 12.70
N ILE A 17 -21.52 -4.68 12.51
CA ILE A 17 -20.91 -4.43 11.23
C ILE A 17 -20.18 -5.71 10.89
N SER A 18 -20.94 -6.58 10.24
CA SER A 18 -20.47 -7.84 9.72
C SER A 18 -19.13 -7.60 9.02
N ASN A 19 -18.21 -8.56 9.16
CA ASN A 19 -16.92 -8.65 8.50
C ASN A 19 -16.98 -8.60 6.96
N ASN A 20 -18.01 -8.01 6.39
CA ASN A 20 -18.22 -7.76 4.97
C ASN A 20 -17.81 -6.35 4.54
N PHE A 21 -17.28 -5.54 5.44
CA PHE A 21 -16.81 -4.21 5.08
C PHE A 21 -15.55 -4.33 4.21
N LEU A 22 -15.74 -4.12 2.92
CA LEU A 22 -14.75 -4.08 1.85
C LEU A 22 -14.08 -5.42 1.48
N LYS A 23 -14.84 -6.48 1.34
CA LYS A 23 -14.47 -7.50 0.35
C LYS A 23 -14.86 -6.94 -1.03
N PHE A 24 -13.98 -6.17 -1.64
CA PHE A 24 -13.98 -6.04 -3.09
C PHE A 24 -13.54 -7.39 -3.66
N LYS A 25 -14.49 -8.31 -3.77
CA LYS A 25 -14.31 -9.52 -4.52
C LYS A 25 -14.67 -9.20 -5.97
N SER A 26 -13.74 -8.65 -6.71
CA SER A 26 -13.83 -8.63 -8.15
C SER A 26 -13.01 -9.79 -8.70
N ASP A 27 -13.47 -11.02 -8.42
CA ASP A 27 -13.00 -12.17 -9.17
C ASP A 27 -13.83 -12.23 -10.45
N SER A 28 -13.52 -11.41 -11.44
CA SER A 28 -14.11 -11.54 -12.75
C SER A 28 -13.27 -12.49 -13.60
N VAL A 29 -13.79 -13.68 -13.80
CA VAL A 29 -13.17 -14.70 -14.65
C VAL A 29 -13.98 -14.81 -15.93
N TRP A 30 -13.39 -14.39 -17.04
CA TRP A 30 -13.91 -14.68 -18.37
C TRP A 30 -13.16 -15.90 -18.89
N THR A 31 -13.84 -16.98 -19.10
CA THR A 31 -13.23 -18.21 -19.61
C THR A 31 -13.74 -18.49 -21.03
N SER A 32 -12.86 -18.38 -22.01
CA SER A 32 -12.89 -19.19 -23.19
C SER A 32 -11.78 -20.24 -23.11
N PRO A 33 -11.84 -21.35 -23.85
CA PRO A 33 -10.83 -22.42 -23.74
C PRO A 33 -9.38 -21.94 -23.84
N ASP A 34 -9.15 -20.84 -24.58
CA ASP A 34 -7.82 -20.30 -24.84
C ASP A 34 -7.58 -18.88 -24.30
N SER A 35 -8.55 -18.28 -23.63
CA SER A 35 -8.38 -16.95 -23.07
C SER A 35 -9.19 -16.74 -21.77
N TYR A 36 -8.56 -16.09 -20.81
CA TYR A 36 -9.20 -15.66 -19.57
C TYR A 36 -8.54 -14.39 -19.06
N TYR A 37 -9.26 -13.64 -18.27
CA TYR A 37 -8.64 -12.66 -17.39
C TYR A 37 -9.04 -12.92 -15.95
N LEU A 38 -8.12 -12.63 -15.04
CA LEU A 38 -8.33 -12.66 -13.60
C LEU A 38 -7.99 -11.30 -13.03
N SER A 39 -8.92 -10.76 -12.26
CA SER A 39 -8.72 -9.51 -11.53
C SER A 39 -9.00 -9.75 -10.06
N LYS A 40 -8.04 -9.41 -9.20
CA LYS A 40 -8.15 -9.57 -7.75
C LYS A 40 -7.62 -8.33 -7.05
N GLY A 41 -8.46 -7.70 -6.25
CA GLY A 41 -8.10 -6.55 -5.43
C GLY A 41 -8.28 -6.83 -3.94
N LYS A 42 -7.41 -6.25 -3.13
CA LYS A 42 -7.50 -6.26 -1.67
C LYS A 42 -7.14 -4.88 -1.13
N ILE A 43 -7.99 -4.36 -0.25
CA ILE A 43 -7.70 -3.15 0.52
C ILE A 43 -7.63 -3.55 1.99
N THR A 44 -6.55 -3.16 2.64
CA THR A 44 -6.33 -3.40 4.07
C THR A 44 -6.18 -2.07 4.78
N THR A 45 -6.92 -1.90 5.87
CA THR A 45 -6.81 -0.74 6.76
C THR A 45 -6.20 -1.20 8.07
N LEU A 46 -5.12 -0.57 8.50
CA LEU A 46 -4.47 -0.81 9.78
C LEU A 46 -4.60 0.42 10.65
N LEU A 47 -5.16 0.24 11.83
CA LEU A 47 -5.22 1.26 12.88
C LEU A 47 -4.37 0.78 14.05
N ASN A 48 -3.36 1.56 14.42
CA ASN A 48 -2.51 1.26 15.56
C ASN A 48 -2.56 2.41 16.55
N GLN A 49 -2.65 2.06 17.83
CA GLN A 49 -2.60 3.02 18.94
C GLN A 49 -1.63 2.52 20.00
N SER A 50 -0.74 3.40 20.45
CA SER A 50 0.13 3.14 21.60
C SER A 50 -0.11 4.22 22.66
N GLN A 51 -0.28 3.79 23.90
CA GLN A 51 -0.48 4.70 25.03
C GLN A 51 0.42 4.27 26.20
N TYR A 52 1.19 5.21 26.70
CA TYR A 52 2.10 5.02 27.83
C TYR A 52 1.70 5.96 28.96
N LYS A 53 1.54 5.42 30.15
CA LYS A 53 1.26 6.18 31.36
C LYS A 53 2.15 5.65 32.47
N ASN A 54 2.97 6.52 33.06
CA ASN A 54 3.89 6.16 34.13
C ASN A 54 4.83 4.99 33.79
N TRP A 55 5.26 4.90 32.53
CA TRP A 55 6.16 3.86 32.06
C TRP A 55 7.61 4.28 32.24
N VAL A 56 8.38 3.50 33.05
CA VAL A 56 9.76 3.84 33.45
C VAL A 56 10.73 3.90 32.26
N SER A 57 10.53 3.05 31.27
CA SER A 57 11.39 3.00 30.07
C SER A 57 11.11 4.12 29.05
N GLY A 58 10.17 5.02 29.33
CA GLY A 58 9.74 6.03 28.39
C GLY A 58 8.79 5.47 27.32
N GLY A 59 8.21 6.35 26.53
CA GLY A 59 7.31 6.00 25.42
C GLY A 59 6.57 7.23 24.94
N ILE A 60 6.23 7.26 23.67
CA ILE A 60 5.47 8.34 23.05
C ILE A 60 4.09 7.81 22.63
N ASN A 61 3.04 8.42 23.17
CA ASN A 61 1.68 8.10 22.74
C ASN A 61 1.52 8.42 21.26
N ASN A 62 1.02 7.47 20.51
CA ASN A 62 0.78 7.65 19.08
C ASN A 62 -0.51 6.99 18.61
N LEU A 63 -1.01 7.50 17.51
CA LEU A 63 -2.11 6.93 16.74
C LEU A 63 -1.69 6.93 15.28
N SER A 64 -1.78 5.80 14.60
CA SER A 64 -1.49 5.70 13.18
C SER A 64 -2.59 4.98 12.41
N LEU A 65 -2.78 5.41 11.17
CA LEU A 65 -3.69 4.82 10.21
C LEU A 65 -2.91 4.54 8.92
N THR A 66 -2.97 3.30 8.44
CA THR A 66 -2.34 2.91 7.18
C THR A 66 -3.36 2.21 6.29
N LEU A 67 -3.43 2.62 5.03
CA LEU A 67 -4.17 1.97 3.96
C LEU A 67 -3.18 1.23 3.07
N ILE A 68 -3.48 -0.03 2.74
CA ILE A 68 -2.69 -0.87 1.84
C ILE A 68 -3.62 -1.33 0.73
N LEU A 69 -3.15 -1.20 -0.51
CA LEU A 69 -3.81 -1.66 -1.72
C LEU A 69 -2.94 -2.72 -2.38
N ASP A 70 -3.50 -3.90 -2.60
CA ASP A 70 -2.91 -4.97 -3.40
C ASP A 70 -3.87 -5.25 -4.57
N TYR A 71 -3.39 -5.18 -5.81
CA TYR A 71 -4.21 -5.45 -6.98
C TYR A 71 -3.44 -6.27 -8.00
N ASP A 72 -3.98 -7.44 -8.34
CA ASP A 72 -3.48 -8.34 -9.38
C ASP A 72 -4.41 -8.31 -10.58
N TYR A 73 -3.84 -8.21 -11.78
CA TYR A 73 -4.54 -8.37 -13.04
C TYR A 73 -3.74 -9.30 -13.96
N ILE A 74 -4.35 -10.40 -14.35
CA ILE A 74 -3.75 -11.41 -15.22
C ILE A 74 -4.64 -11.54 -16.46
N LEU A 75 -4.06 -11.36 -17.63
CA LEU A 75 -4.68 -11.61 -18.91
C LEU A 75 -3.95 -12.75 -19.60
N LYS A 76 -4.68 -13.77 -20.01
CA LYS A 76 -4.19 -14.83 -20.91
C LYS A 76 -5.02 -14.85 -22.18
N LYS A 77 -4.36 -14.81 -23.31
CA LYS A 77 -5.00 -14.89 -24.64
C LYS A 77 -4.12 -15.72 -25.57
N GLY A 78 -4.52 -16.98 -25.78
CA GLY A 78 -3.70 -17.94 -26.52
C GLY A 78 -2.32 -18.11 -25.89
N ASP A 79 -1.27 -17.79 -26.65
CA ASP A 79 0.12 -17.88 -26.21
C ASP A 79 0.61 -16.67 -25.40
N LEU A 80 -0.18 -15.60 -25.32
CA LEU A 80 0.14 -14.40 -24.57
C LEU A 80 -0.35 -14.51 -23.13
N GLU A 81 0.53 -14.21 -22.17
CA GLU A 81 0.21 -14.06 -20.76
C GLU A 81 0.76 -12.71 -20.28
N TRP A 82 -0.11 -11.89 -19.69
CA TRP A 82 0.25 -10.58 -19.17
C TRP A 82 -0.18 -10.49 -17.72
N ILE A 83 0.81 -10.40 -16.83
CA ILE A 83 0.63 -10.35 -15.39
C ILE A 83 0.98 -8.94 -14.92
N ASN A 84 0.04 -8.30 -14.24
CA ASN A 84 0.25 -7.00 -13.63
C ASN A 84 -0.06 -7.11 -12.15
N ARG A 85 0.78 -6.46 -11.33
CA ARG A 85 0.55 -6.28 -9.91
C ARG A 85 0.80 -4.83 -9.55
N ILE A 86 -0.13 -4.27 -8.80
CA ILE A 86 -0.04 -2.93 -8.23
C ILE A 86 -0.11 -3.09 -6.72
N ASP A 87 0.95 -2.67 -6.04
CA ASP A 87 1.02 -2.60 -4.59
C ASP A 87 1.14 -1.15 -4.18
N GLY A 88 0.35 -0.73 -3.22
CA GLY A 88 0.35 0.62 -2.69
C GLY A 88 0.14 0.66 -1.20
N ALA A 89 0.79 1.58 -0.52
CA ALA A 89 0.52 1.85 0.87
C ALA A 89 0.63 3.34 1.15
N TYR A 90 -0.28 3.84 1.97
CA TYR A 90 -0.25 5.21 2.46
C TYR A 90 -0.63 5.25 3.93
N GLY A 91 0.23 5.82 4.75
CA GLY A 91 0.04 5.88 6.18
C GLY A 91 0.33 7.24 6.76
N ILE A 92 -0.38 7.54 7.83
CA ILE A 92 -0.22 8.74 8.63
C ILE A 92 -0.10 8.38 10.10
N VAL A 93 0.69 9.14 10.82
CA VAL A 93 0.88 8.97 12.28
C VAL A 93 0.77 10.31 12.99
N LYS A 94 0.11 10.29 14.11
CA LYS A 94 0.03 11.40 15.07
C LYS A 94 0.70 10.99 16.36
N ASN A 95 1.88 11.52 16.62
CA ASN A 95 2.55 11.39 17.92
C ASN A 95 2.05 12.46 18.88
N GLN A 96 2.21 12.18 20.19
CA GLN A 96 1.93 13.15 21.23
C GLN A 96 2.80 14.40 21.03
N ASN A 97 2.18 15.59 21.07
CA ASN A 97 2.83 16.89 20.93
C ASN A 97 3.49 17.15 19.55
N GLU A 98 3.25 16.31 18.56
CA GLU A 98 3.72 16.54 17.20
C GLU A 98 2.56 16.81 16.21
N THR A 99 2.88 17.32 15.04
CA THR A 99 1.93 17.41 13.92
C THR A 99 1.69 16.05 13.29
N LEU A 100 0.59 15.92 12.55
CA LEU A 100 0.33 14.72 11.74
C LEU A 100 1.43 14.56 10.70
N LYS A 101 2.05 13.37 10.66
CA LYS A 101 3.14 13.05 9.76
C LYS A 101 2.78 11.85 8.88
N LYS A 102 3.33 11.81 7.69
CA LYS A 102 3.32 10.64 6.83
C LYS A 102 4.33 9.63 7.36
N ASN A 103 3.94 8.38 7.58
CA ASN A 103 4.82 7.31 8.05
C ASN A 103 4.95 6.14 7.07
N GLU A 104 4.07 6.07 6.08
CA GLU A 104 4.14 5.09 5.00
C GLU A 104 3.73 5.77 3.69
N ASP A 105 4.46 5.49 2.61
CA ASP A 105 4.13 5.99 1.29
C ASP A 105 4.88 5.17 0.24
N ARG A 106 4.21 4.21 -0.34
CA ARG A 106 4.78 3.27 -1.28
C ARG A 106 3.84 3.04 -2.44
N PHE A 107 4.42 3.02 -3.61
CA PHE A 107 3.78 2.60 -4.86
C PHE A 107 4.73 1.66 -5.60
N GLU A 108 4.22 0.51 -5.99
CA GLU A 108 4.94 -0.43 -6.83
C GLU A 108 4.04 -0.94 -7.95
N LEU A 109 4.53 -0.88 -9.17
CA LEU A 109 3.93 -1.48 -10.35
C LEU A 109 4.87 -2.56 -10.87
N TYR A 110 4.38 -3.77 -10.93
CA TYR A 110 5.05 -4.90 -11.57
C TYR A 110 4.22 -5.33 -12.79
N SER A 111 4.85 -5.45 -13.95
CA SER A 111 4.21 -5.89 -15.18
C SER A 111 5.11 -6.88 -15.90
N LEU A 112 4.62 -8.09 -16.10
CA LEU A 112 5.32 -9.15 -16.82
C LEU A 112 4.47 -9.57 -18.02
N LEU A 113 5.02 -9.39 -19.20
CA LEU A 113 4.48 -9.89 -20.45
C LEU A 113 5.24 -11.14 -20.86
N ALA A 114 4.53 -12.23 -21.13
CA ALA A 114 5.10 -13.48 -21.56
C ALA A 114 4.43 -13.94 -22.85
N LEU A 115 5.23 -14.35 -23.82
CA LEU A 115 4.77 -14.92 -25.06
C LEU A 115 5.33 -16.34 -25.20
N LYS A 116 4.45 -17.32 -25.13
CA LYS A 116 4.81 -18.72 -25.27
C LYS A 116 5.30 -18.99 -26.69
N ASN A 117 6.45 -19.64 -26.78
CA ASN A 117 6.97 -20.15 -28.04
C ASN A 117 6.65 -21.64 -28.16
N LYS A 118 6.96 -22.24 -29.30
CA LYS A 118 6.82 -23.69 -29.49
C LYS A 118 7.65 -24.43 -28.46
N GLY A 119 7.01 -25.33 -27.68
CA GLY A 119 7.65 -26.09 -26.63
C GLY A 119 7.55 -25.46 -25.24
N ARG A 120 8.61 -25.60 -24.41
CA ARG A 120 8.65 -25.19 -22.99
C ARG A 120 9.23 -23.79 -22.76
N TRP A 121 9.68 -23.12 -23.82
CA TRP A 121 10.28 -21.79 -23.75
C TRP A 121 9.24 -20.69 -23.98
N SER A 122 9.41 -19.57 -23.27
CA SER A 122 8.60 -18.37 -23.44
C SER A 122 9.50 -17.17 -23.48
N TYR A 123 9.23 -16.22 -24.38
CA TYR A 123 9.83 -14.90 -24.32
C TYR A 123 9.15 -14.07 -23.25
N SER A 124 9.90 -13.19 -22.59
CA SER A 124 9.34 -12.34 -21.54
C SER A 124 9.91 -10.94 -21.58
N ALA A 125 9.07 -9.98 -21.19
CA ALA A 125 9.44 -8.62 -20.89
C ALA A 125 8.90 -8.24 -19.52
N LEU A 126 9.75 -7.66 -18.68
CA LEU A 126 9.45 -7.26 -17.32
C LEU A 126 9.60 -5.75 -17.18
N LEU A 127 8.63 -5.10 -16.59
CA LEU A 127 8.70 -3.74 -16.09
C LEU A 127 8.39 -3.75 -14.59
N ASN A 128 9.27 -3.17 -13.78
CA ASN A 128 9.00 -2.88 -12.38
C ASN A 128 9.26 -1.39 -12.13
N VAL A 129 8.30 -0.71 -11.51
CA VAL A 129 8.41 0.70 -11.13
C VAL A 129 8.05 0.83 -9.66
N LYS A 130 8.96 1.44 -8.88
CA LYS A 130 8.76 1.74 -7.46
C LYS A 130 8.87 3.23 -7.22
N SER A 131 7.93 3.77 -6.47
CA SER A 131 7.91 5.20 -6.12
C SER A 131 7.04 5.47 -4.91
N GLN A 132 6.69 6.72 -4.71
CA GLN A 132 5.78 7.22 -3.70
C GLN A 132 4.68 8.10 -4.29
N TRP A 133 3.54 8.21 -3.57
CA TRP A 133 2.34 8.93 -4.02
C TRP A 133 2.37 10.40 -3.68
N ALA A 134 2.85 10.74 -2.49
CA ALA A 134 2.63 12.04 -1.88
C ALA A 134 3.94 12.76 -1.55
N ASN A 135 3.84 14.06 -1.37
CA ASN A 135 4.95 14.85 -0.91
C ASN A 135 5.45 14.38 0.46
N GLY A 136 6.77 14.25 0.59
CA GLY A 136 7.44 13.96 1.84
C GLY A 136 8.08 15.20 2.43
N TYR A 137 8.03 15.33 3.75
CA TYR A 137 8.54 16.49 4.46
C TYR A 137 9.47 16.07 5.58
N GLU A 138 10.53 16.85 5.74
CA GLU A 138 11.37 16.80 6.92
C GLU A 138 10.87 17.83 7.94
N TYR A 139 10.88 17.44 9.20
CA TYR A 139 10.43 18.27 10.30
C TYR A 139 11.60 18.54 11.22
N THR A 140 12.05 19.79 11.30
CA THR A 140 13.11 20.25 12.20
C THR A 140 12.52 21.11 13.30
N GLN A 141 13.13 21.08 14.47
CA GLN A 141 12.74 21.97 15.56
C GLN A 141 13.27 23.38 15.27
N GLY A 142 12.39 24.36 15.22
CA GLY A 142 12.71 25.77 15.15
C GLY A 142 12.75 26.42 16.53
N PHE A 143 12.92 27.73 16.58
CA PHE A 143 12.85 28.52 17.81
C PHE A 143 11.47 28.44 18.43
N ALA A 144 11.40 28.51 19.77
CA ALA A 144 10.16 28.52 20.55
C ALA A 144 9.22 27.30 20.30
N ASN A 145 9.76 26.08 20.19
CA ASN A 145 8.99 24.85 19.95
C ASN A 145 8.19 24.83 18.64
N SER A 146 8.49 25.73 17.71
CA SER A 146 7.91 25.67 16.37
C SER A 146 8.52 24.51 15.56
N GLN A 147 7.72 23.80 14.78
CA GLN A 147 8.20 22.82 13.81
C GLN A 147 8.33 23.48 12.43
N ILE A 148 9.54 23.47 11.89
CA ILE A 148 9.81 23.90 10.51
C ILE A 148 9.62 22.69 9.62
N ARG A 149 8.76 22.83 8.60
CA ARG A 149 8.44 21.79 7.62
C ARG A 149 9.12 22.10 6.29
N THR A 150 10.08 21.28 5.89
CA THR A 150 10.80 21.40 4.64
C THR A 150 10.41 20.29 3.68
N LEU A 151 10.02 20.65 2.45
CA LEU A 151 9.69 19.66 1.40
C LEU A 151 10.96 18.92 0.98
N LYS A 152 10.96 17.59 1.06
CA LYS A 152 12.09 16.72 0.68
C LYS A 152 11.81 15.91 -0.57
N THR A 153 10.60 15.37 -0.71
CA THR A 153 10.24 14.48 -1.81
C THR A 153 8.88 14.83 -2.38
N LYS A 154 8.69 14.57 -3.67
CA LYS A 154 7.44 14.81 -4.40
C LYS A 154 6.92 13.51 -5.01
N PHE A 155 5.76 13.55 -5.63
CA PHE A 155 5.24 12.45 -6.43
C PHE A 155 6.29 12.00 -7.45
N LEU A 156 6.51 10.68 -7.55
CA LEU A 156 7.56 10.05 -8.38
C LEU A 156 9.00 10.51 -8.06
N SER A 157 9.27 10.99 -6.86
CA SER A 157 10.62 11.38 -6.45
C SER A 157 10.92 10.92 -5.02
N PRO A 158 11.78 9.89 -4.84
CA PRO A 158 12.48 9.11 -5.86
C PRO A 158 11.57 8.17 -6.64
N ALA A 159 11.96 7.84 -7.87
CA ALA A 159 11.40 6.77 -8.65
C ALA A 159 12.50 5.82 -9.12
N TYR A 160 12.22 4.54 -9.04
CA TYR A 160 13.12 3.48 -9.50
C TYR A 160 12.38 2.66 -10.53
N SER A 161 13.00 2.42 -11.68
CA SER A 161 12.45 1.59 -12.73
C SER A 161 13.44 0.53 -13.16
N GLN A 162 12.93 -0.67 -13.40
CA GLN A 162 13.68 -1.79 -13.95
C GLN A 162 12.94 -2.30 -15.18
N LEU A 163 13.65 -2.43 -16.28
CA LEU A 163 13.16 -3.04 -17.51
C LEU A 163 14.05 -4.25 -17.83
N GLY A 164 13.42 -5.38 -18.07
CA GLY A 164 14.10 -6.61 -18.41
C GLY A 164 13.44 -7.31 -19.59
N ILE A 165 14.24 -7.91 -20.45
CA ILE A 165 13.80 -8.84 -21.49
C ILE A 165 14.50 -10.17 -21.26
N GLY A 166 13.81 -11.27 -21.52
CA GLY A 166 14.39 -12.57 -21.26
C GLY A 166 13.54 -13.72 -21.80
N MET A 167 13.92 -14.91 -21.36
CA MET A 167 13.18 -16.12 -21.62
C MET A 167 13.02 -16.88 -20.33
N PHE A 168 11.91 -17.55 -20.15
CA PHE A 168 11.74 -18.51 -19.08
C PHE A 168 11.31 -19.87 -19.59
N TYR A 169 11.70 -20.90 -18.86
CA TYR A 169 11.41 -22.29 -19.14
C TYR A 169 10.31 -22.77 -18.21
N LYS A 170 9.27 -23.40 -18.74
CA LYS A 170 8.09 -23.88 -17.99
C LYS A 170 7.87 -25.36 -18.18
#